data_41c049a8915908319fd5d1c9e11d596c
#
_entry.id   41c049a8915908319fd5d1c9e11d596c
#
_cell.length_a   1.000
_cell.length_b   1.000
_cell.length_c   1.000
_cell.angle_alpha   90.00
_cell.angle_beta   90.00
_cell.angle_gamma   90.00
#
_symmetry.space_group_name_H-M   'P 1'
#
loop_
_entity.id
_entity.type
_entity.pdbx_description
1 polymer ?
#
loop_
_entity_poly.entity_id
_entity_poly.type
_entity_poly.pdbx_seq_one_letter_code
_entity_poly.pdbx_strand_id
1 'polypeptide(L)'
;LQLGQLVGKLLEQQPDLAPRTCRYHLAASLARLMDELQGEGVDPQTIKDLEVGELSSHWQRSQAFLSLVQEYLHTIGGLDAQARQRQAIEKLILHWRSHPPGQPVIVAGSTGSRGSTRLLMQAVARLDQGAVVLPGFDFDLPAAVWPQLDQTRSADDHPQQRFHHLLQALRMDPQAVQPWVEIQPAAPARNRLVSLALRPAPVTDAWLAEGPSLGRLDTATRGLTLLEAPEMRQEALTIALRLRHALEEGQKAALMTPDRRLARHVSAALDRWGIVADDSAGLPLQLSPPGRFLRQTVQLMTRPLTTGRLLSLLQHPLCHAGSGRTTHLRHSRALELWLRQKGHFLPGTTVLQAFAGRSHQQTPDPCPVPTETAWIHWLNACLPEPVDHEQPLREWIRRLQEVALQLAAGCDANGHGNGADHNNSPLWKEEAGRMVRQVVAALEREAAEGGSMDGLVFAELLQSLLSGKAVRNPEPEAAQVFIWSPWEARSHDAQILILGGLNEGCWPETLAPDPWLNRPMRRQAGLPLPEHRLGLDAHDLQQAIAAPQVWLSRSARSNDGETVPCRWLNRLTNLLRGLPEQGGRQCLQDVSQRGRQWLNWAKALDAPTPGLAAA
;
A
#
# COMPACT_ATOMS: atom_id res chain seq x y z
N LEU A 1 -17.32 -11.86 4.91
CA LEU A 1 -18.52 -12.25 4.15
C LEU A 1 -19.79 -11.96 4.94
N GLN A 2 -19.94 -12.45 6.18
CA GLN A 2 -21.12 -12.24 7.05
C GLN A 2 -21.43 -10.74 7.22
N LEU A 3 -20.44 -9.91 7.60
CA LEU A 3 -20.62 -8.47 7.68
C LEU A 3 -21.06 -7.85 6.34
N GLY A 4 -20.53 -8.37 5.23
CA GLY A 4 -20.99 -7.99 3.89
C GLY A 4 -22.46 -8.33 3.66
N GLN A 5 -22.96 -9.46 4.16
CA GLN A 5 -24.39 -9.81 4.07
C GLN A 5 -25.27 -8.82 4.87
N LEU A 6 -24.87 -8.47 6.10
CA LEU A 6 -25.59 -7.51 6.91
C LEU A 6 -25.63 -6.11 6.26
N VAL A 7 -24.48 -5.64 5.76
CA VAL A 7 -24.40 -4.39 4.99
C VAL A 7 -25.28 -4.46 3.74
N GLY A 8 -25.31 -5.59 3.03
CA GLY A 8 -26.17 -5.81 1.88
C GLY A 8 -27.65 -5.64 2.21
N LYS A 9 -28.13 -6.30 3.27
CA LYS A 9 -29.52 -6.18 3.74
C LYS A 9 -29.90 -4.74 4.11
N LEU A 10 -28.99 -4.00 4.78
CA LEU A 10 -29.22 -2.59 5.08
C LEU A 10 -29.33 -1.74 3.83
N LEU A 11 -28.45 -1.95 2.83
CA LEU A 11 -28.50 -1.21 1.55
C LEU A 11 -29.75 -1.55 0.72
N GLU A 12 -30.34 -2.73 0.91
CA GLU A 12 -31.64 -3.09 0.31
C GLU A 12 -32.81 -2.37 0.98
N GLN A 13 -32.76 -2.24 2.30
CA GLN A 13 -33.78 -1.52 3.07
C GLN A 13 -33.68 0.01 2.90
N GLN A 14 -32.47 0.52 2.73
CA GLN A 14 -32.15 1.95 2.63
C GLN A 14 -31.20 2.23 1.46
N PRO A 15 -31.68 2.20 0.21
CA PRO A 15 -30.84 2.35 -1.00
C PRO A 15 -30.10 3.70 -1.10
N ASP A 16 -30.63 4.73 -0.42
CA ASP A 16 -30.04 6.08 -0.41
C ASP A 16 -28.74 6.18 0.40
N LEU A 17 -28.41 5.16 1.22
CA LEU A 17 -27.20 5.17 2.03
C LEU A 17 -25.93 5.07 1.19
N ALA A 18 -25.89 4.12 0.24
CA ALA A 18 -24.81 3.95 -0.71
C ALA A 18 -25.21 2.98 -1.85
N PRO A 19 -24.51 3.00 -2.99
CA PRO A 19 -24.70 2.01 -4.05
C PRO A 19 -24.44 0.58 -3.56
N ARG A 20 -25.24 -0.39 -4.02
CA ARG A 20 -25.08 -1.82 -3.69
C ARG A 20 -23.67 -2.35 -4.02
N THR A 21 -23.04 -1.81 -5.06
CA THR A 21 -21.67 -2.14 -5.47
C THR A 21 -20.60 -1.77 -4.43
N CYS A 22 -20.91 -0.91 -3.44
CA CYS A 22 -19.99 -0.56 -2.36
C CYS A 22 -20.07 -1.51 -1.15
N ARG A 23 -20.87 -2.58 -1.21
CA ARG A 23 -21.20 -3.49 -0.10
C ARG A 23 -19.95 -4.02 0.62
N TYR A 24 -19.01 -4.60 -0.10
CA TYR A 24 -17.82 -5.20 0.50
C TYR A 24 -16.76 -4.17 0.89
N HIS A 25 -16.69 -3.05 0.20
CA HIS A 25 -15.84 -1.93 0.58
C HIS A 25 -16.30 -1.32 1.91
N LEU A 26 -17.60 -1.10 2.08
CA LEU A 26 -18.19 -0.63 3.33
C LEU A 26 -18.01 -1.64 4.46
N ALA A 27 -18.26 -2.93 4.19
CA ALA A 27 -18.06 -3.99 5.17
C ALA A 27 -16.60 -4.07 5.64
N ALA A 28 -15.62 -3.96 4.73
CA ALA A 28 -14.21 -3.94 5.08
C ALA A 28 -13.80 -2.67 5.87
N SER A 29 -14.41 -1.53 5.56
CA SER A 29 -14.20 -0.28 6.29
C SER A 29 -14.79 -0.36 7.70
N LEU A 30 -15.98 -0.94 7.84
CA LEU A 30 -16.63 -1.16 9.12
C LEU A 30 -15.88 -2.16 9.99
N ALA A 31 -15.37 -3.25 9.41
CA ALA A 31 -14.52 -4.21 10.11
C ALA A 31 -13.25 -3.54 10.68
N ARG A 32 -12.62 -2.64 9.93
CA ARG A 32 -11.45 -1.88 10.42
C ARG A 32 -11.79 -0.97 11.61
N LEU A 33 -12.96 -0.33 11.59
CA LEU A 33 -13.44 0.45 12.73
C LEU A 33 -13.66 -0.45 13.95
N MET A 34 -14.25 -1.64 13.77
CA MET A 34 -14.43 -2.61 14.85
C MET A 34 -13.09 -3.07 15.44
N ASP A 35 -12.13 -3.42 14.59
CA ASP A 35 -10.77 -3.78 15.00
C ASP A 35 -10.11 -2.66 15.82
N GLU A 36 -10.31 -1.40 15.42
CA GLU A 36 -9.78 -0.23 16.14
C GLU A 36 -10.45 -0.07 17.51
N LEU A 37 -11.78 -0.11 17.58
CA LEU A 37 -12.55 -0.04 18.83
C LEU A 37 -12.09 -1.10 19.83
N GLN A 38 -11.98 -2.32 19.40
CA GLN A 38 -11.58 -3.45 20.23
C GLN A 38 -10.10 -3.36 20.64
N GLY A 39 -9.23 -2.94 19.73
CA GLY A 39 -7.80 -2.73 20.00
C GLY A 39 -7.56 -1.63 21.04
N GLU A 40 -8.31 -0.54 20.98
CA GLU A 40 -8.26 0.55 21.96
C GLU A 40 -9.09 0.24 23.24
N GLY A 41 -9.95 -0.78 23.22
CA GLY A 41 -10.79 -1.18 24.34
C GLY A 41 -11.96 -0.24 24.60
N VAL A 42 -12.46 0.35 23.53
CA VAL A 42 -13.67 1.19 23.58
C VAL A 42 -14.90 0.29 23.59
N ASP A 43 -15.79 0.48 24.56
CA ASP A 43 -17.05 -0.22 24.60
C ASP A 43 -17.92 0.24 23.40
N PRO A 44 -18.45 -0.68 22.61
CA PRO A 44 -19.39 -0.35 21.52
C PRO A 44 -20.62 0.46 22.00
N GLN A 45 -21.02 0.38 23.26
CA GLN A 45 -22.08 1.21 23.83
C GLN A 45 -21.71 2.70 23.84
N THR A 46 -20.45 3.04 24.08
CA THR A 46 -19.95 4.43 24.07
C THR A 46 -20.29 5.13 22.75
N ILE A 47 -20.33 4.38 21.63
CA ILE A 47 -20.66 4.94 20.33
C ILE A 47 -22.13 5.31 20.20
N LYS A 48 -23.04 4.62 20.90
CA LYS A 48 -24.47 4.98 20.94
C LYS A 48 -24.72 6.26 21.71
N ASP A 49 -23.94 6.45 22.76
CA ASP A 49 -24.11 7.55 23.70
C ASP A 49 -23.40 8.83 23.23
N LEU A 50 -22.82 8.82 22.00
CA LEU A 50 -22.21 10.01 21.43
C LEU A 50 -23.27 11.10 21.24
N GLU A 51 -23.12 12.20 21.94
CA GLU A 51 -23.93 13.40 21.74
C GLU A 51 -23.60 14.03 20.38
N VAL A 52 -24.51 13.86 19.45
CA VAL A 52 -24.40 14.45 18.12
C VAL A 52 -25.31 15.65 18.09
N GLY A 53 -24.72 16.84 18.18
CA GLY A 53 -25.46 18.08 17.88
C GLY A 53 -26.13 17.97 16.51
N GLU A 54 -27.11 18.82 16.22
CA GLU A 54 -28.05 18.83 15.08
C GLU A 54 -27.47 18.57 13.66
N LEU A 55 -26.36 17.86 13.51
CA LEU A 55 -25.61 17.66 12.28
C LEU A 55 -26.03 16.39 11.55
N SER A 56 -26.96 16.59 10.61
CA SER A 56 -26.90 16.03 9.25
C SER A 56 -27.24 14.55 9.00
N SER A 57 -27.84 14.33 7.84
CA SER A 57 -28.02 13.08 7.10
C SER A 57 -26.84 12.07 7.15
N HIS A 58 -25.60 12.53 7.35
CA HIS A 58 -24.42 11.69 7.52
C HIS A 58 -24.48 10.87 8.82
N TRP A 59 -24.92 11.45 9.93
CA TRP A 59 -25.01 10.75 11.20
C TRP A 59 -26.08 9.64 11.20
N GLN A 60 -27.25 9.93 10.64
CA GLN A 60 -28.30 8.90 10.52
C GLN A 60 -27.81 7.68 9.73
N ARG A 61 -27.01 7.92 8.67
CA ARG A 61 -26.36 6.88 7.89
C ARG A 61 -25.35 6.10 8.75
N SER A 62 -24.45 6.80 9.44
CA SER A 62 -23.45 6.17 10.31
C SER A 62 -24.09 5.36 11.42
N GLN A 63 -25.16 5.87 12.04
CA GLN A 63 -25.90 5.17 13.09
C GLN A 63 -26.54 3.87 12.59
N ALA A 64 -27.13 3.86 11.40
CA ALA A 64 -27.68 2.66 10.80
C ALA A 64 -26.61 1.57 10.59
N PHE A 65 -25.41 1.94 10.15
CA PHE A 65 -24.29 1.00 10.00
C PHE A 65 -23.70 0.57 11.35
N LEU A 66 -23.61 1.45 12.33
CA LEU A 66 -23.08 1.14 13.66
C LEU A 66 -24.01 0.20 14.45
N SER A 67 -25.34 0.27 14.22
CA SER A 67 -26.28 -0.71 14.79
C SER A 67 -26.05 -2.12 14.26
N LEU A 68 -25.60 -2.28 13.00
CA LEU A 68 -25.19 -3.57 12.45
C LEU A 68 -23.98 -4.18 13.16
N VAL A 69 -23.05 -3.35 13.63
CA VAL A 69 -21.87 -3.82 14.37
C VAL A 69 -22.30 -4.58 15.62
N GLN A 70 -23.31 -4.07 16.33
CA GLN A 70 -23.80 -4.71 17.54
C GLN A 70 -24.55 -6.01 17.24
N GLU A 71 -25.39 -6.01 16.21
CA GLU A 71 -26.06 -7.23 15.74
C GLU A 71 -25.02 -8.30 15.35
N TYR A 72 -23.98 -7.89 14.65
CA TYR A 72 -22.88 -8.78 14.27
C TYR A 72 -22.15 -9.35 15.48
N LEU A 73 -21.78 -8.51 16.46
CA LEU A 73 -21.09 -8.93 17.67
C LEU A 73 -21.95 -9.86 18.52
N HIS A 74 -23.26 -9.63 18.58
CA HIS A 74 -24.21 -10.53 19.27
C HIS A 74 -24.38 -11.86 18.56
N THR A 75 -24.39 -11.86 17.21
CA THR A 75 -24.68 -13.07 16.42
C THR A 75 -23.49 -14.04 16.39
N ILE A 76 -22.25 -13.52 16.33
CA ILE A 76 -21.05 -14.36 16.19
C ILE A 76 -20.60 -14.97 17.52
N GLY A 77 -20.96 -14.36 18.66
CA GLY A 77 -20.66 -14.90 20.00
C GLY A 77 -19.17 -15.12 20.30
N GLY A 78 -18.25 -14.69 19.39
CA GLY A 78 -16.81 -14.89 19.47
C GLY A 78 -16.06 -13.56 19.45
N LEU A 79 -14.96 -13.49 20.18
CA LEU A 79 -14.01 -12.39 20.12
C LEU A 79 -13.24 -12.45 18.79
N ASP A 80 -13.13 -11.34 18.08
CA ASP A 80 -12.25 -11.26 16.93
C ASP A 80 -10.74 -11.25 17.32
N ALA A 81 -9.85 -11.16 16.35
CA ALA A 81 -8.42 -11.25 16.60
C ALA A 81 -7.90 -10.12 17.51
N GLN A 82 -8.41 -8.89 17.36
CA GLN A 82 -7.98 -7.72 18.14
C GLN A 82 -8.50 -7.79 19.58
N ALA A 83 -9.76 -8.17 19.77
CA ALA A 83 -10.34 -8.38 21.10
C ALA A 83 -9.64 -9.52 21.85
N ARG A 84 -9.34 -10.64 21.15
CA ARG A 84 -8.57 -11.75 21.76
C ARG A 84 -7.17 -11.33 22.15
N GLN A 85 -6.48 -10.58 21.30
CA GLN A 85 -5.14 -10.06 21.60
C GLN A 85 -5.18 -9.16 22.83
N ARG A 86 -6.11 -8.22 22.88
CA ARG A 86 -6.28 -7.33 24.04
C ARG A 86 -6.59 -8.09 25.31
N GLN A 87 -7.55 -9.01 25.28
CA GLN A 87 -7.91 -9.84 26.42
C GLN A 87 -6.74 -10.71 26.92
N ALA A 88 -5.94 -11.26 25.98
CA ALA A 88 -4.74 -12.01 26.33
C ALA A 88 -3.72 -11.14 27.07
N ILE A 89 -3.50 -9.91 26.61
CA ILE A 89 -2.60 -8.95 27.28
C ILE A 89 -3.16 -8.56 28.67
N GLU A 90 -4.45 -8.28 28.79
CA GLU A 90 -5.09 -7.94 30.06
C GLU A 90 -4.97 -9.09 31.08
N LYS A 91 -5.22 -10.34 30.64
CA LYS A 91 -5.01 -11.53 31.48
C LYS A 91 -3.54 -11.71 31.86
N LEU A 92 -2.62 -11.47 30.94
CA LEU A 92 -1.17 -11.53 31.20
C LEU A 92 -0.77 -10.50 32.28
N ILE A 93 -1.26 -9.27 32.16
CA ILE A 93 -1.01 -8.20 33.15
C ILE A 93 -1.54 -8.59 34.54
N LEU A 94 -2.74 -9.17 34.61
CA LEU A 94 -3.30 -9.65 35.87
C LEU A 94 -2.45 -10.81 36.45
N HIS A 95 -1.99 -11.73 35.62
CA HIS A 95 -1.14 -12.82 36.04
C HIS A 95 0.22 -12.32 36.58
N TRP A 96 0.86 -11.36 35.89
CA TRP A 96 2.14 -10.77 36.32
C TRP A 96 2.08 -10.01 37.65
N ARG A 97 0.88 -9.51 38.04
CA ARG A 97 0.70 -8.88 39.36
C ARG A 97 0.88 -9.86 40.52
N SER A 98 0.50 -11.12 40.32
CA SER A 98 0.62 -12.18 41.34
C SER A 98 1.82 -13.11 41.12
N HIS A 99 2.26 -13.26 39.87
CA HIS A 99 3.37 -14.12 39.44
C HIS A 99 4.27 -13.36 38.47
N PRO A 100 5.13 -12.46 38.97
CA PRO A 100 6.06 -11.73 38.11
C PRO A 100 7.00 -12.69 37.38
N PRO A 101 7.38 -12.39 36.13
CA PRO A 101 8.28 -13.24 35.36
C PRO A 101 9.65 -13.30 36.04
N GLY A 102 10.22 -14.51 36.13
CA GLY A 102 11.55 -14.73 36.69
C GLY A 102 12.71 -14.45 35.71
N GLN A 103 12.38 -14.02 34.48
CA GLN A 103 13.36 -13.67 33.44
C GLN A 103 13.10 -12.26 32.94
N PRO A 104 14.13 -11.56 32.42
CA PRO A 104 13.97 -10.24 31.84
C PRO A 104 12.96 -10.26 30.68
N VAL A 105 12.07 -9.27 30.64
CA VAL A 105 11.10 -9.05 29.57
C VAL A 105 11.42 -7.73 28.89
N ILE A 106 11.75 -7.79 27.61
CA ILE A 106 12.13 -6.62 26.82
C ILE A 106 11.15 -6.44 25.65
N VAL A 107 10.58 -5.25 25.53
CA VAL A 107 9.80 -4.83 24.36
C VAL A 107 10.60 -3.80 23.59
N ALA A 108 10.99 -4.13 22.37
CA ALA A 108 11.80 -3.24 21.53
C ALA A 108 11.14 -2.98 20.17
N GLY A 109 11.45 -1.81 19.57
CA GLY A 109 11.08 -1.46 18.20
C GLY A 109 9.61 -1.03 18.01
N SER A 110 8.80 -0.99 19.07
CA SER A 110 7.41 -0.55 18.99
C SER A 110 7.25 0.92 19.38
N THR A 111 6.43 1.64 18.62
CA THR A 111 6.03 3.02 18.96
C THR A 111 4.78 3.08 19.85
N GLY A 112 4.20 1.93 20.26
CA GLY A 112 2.97 1.90 21.04
C GLY A 112 1.74 2.43 20.30
N SER A 113 1.72 2.33 18.98
CA SER A 113 0.69 2.92 18.11
C SER A 113 -0.70 2.28 18.25
N ARG A 114 -0.78 1.05 18.78
CA ARG A 114 -2.02 0.33 19.05
C ARG A 114 -2.25 0.26 20.56
N GLY A 115 -3.49 0.46 21.01
CA GLY A 115 -3.85 0.46 22.42
C GLY A 115 -3.43 -0.80 23.16
N SER A 116 -3.64 -1.98 22.58
CA SER A 116 -3.20 -3.25 23.15
C SER A 116 -1.68 -3.34 23.32
N THR A 117 -0.90 -2.89 22.33
CA THR A 117 0.56 -2.85 22.42
C THR A 117 1.04 -1.84 23.47
N ARG A 118 0.40 -0.67 23.54
CA ARG A 118 0.70 0.34 24.57
C ARG A 118 0.46 -0.18 25.97
N LEU A 119 -0.62 -0.94 26.20
CA LEU A 119 -0.87 -1.62 27.47
C LEU A 119 0.23 -2.60 27.84
N LEU A 120 0.69 -3.42 26.88
CA LEU A 120 1.81 -4.33 27.11
C LEU A 120 3.09 -3.58 27.45
N MET A 121 3.43 -2.51 26.71
CA MET A 121 4.61 -1.67 27.00
C MET A 121 4.54 -1.09 28.40
N GLN A 122 3.37 -0.57 28.81
CA GLN A 122 3.18 -0.04 30.16
C GLN A 122 3.33 -1.11 31.26
N ALA A 123 2.88 -2.34 30.99
CA ALA A 123 3.01 -3.43 31.92
C ALA A 123 4.47 -3.86 32.06
N VAL A 124 5.18 -4.01 30.93
CA VAL A 124 6.60 -4.40 30.94
C VAL A 124 7.47 -3.34 31.62
N ALA A 125 7.21 -2.05 31.38
CA ALA A 125 7.96 -0.96 32.01
C ALA A 125 7.81 -0.91 33.56
N ARG A 126 6.82 -1.61 34.12
CA ARG A 126 6.57 -1.72 35.56
C ARG A 126 7.11 -2.98 36.21
N LEU A 127 7.67 -3.91 35.43
CA LEU A 127 8.30 -5.11 35.96
C LEU A 127 9.71 -4.79 36.49
N ASP A 128 10.12 -5.44 37.56
CA ASP A 128 11.46 -5.28 38.14
C ASP A 128 12.59 -5.59 37.14
N GLN A 129 12.35 -6.54 36.25
CA GLN A 129 13.27 -6.94 35.17
C GLN A 129 12.64 -6.63 33.81
N GLY A 130 11.89 -5.53 33.69
CA GLY A 130 11.26 -5.10 32.46
C GLY A 130 12.02 -3.96 31.80
N ALA A 131 12.10 -3.98 30.45
CA ALA A 131 12.65 -2.86 29.70
C ALA A 131 11.81 -2.59 28.45
N VAL A 132 11.63 -1.30 28.14
CA VAL A 132 10.97 -0.85 26.91
C VAL A 132 11.96 0.02 26.12
N VAL A 133 12.34 -0.45 24.93
CA VAL A 133 13.27 0.26 24.04
C VAL A 133 12.47 1.03 23.01
N LEU A 134 12.51 2.37 23.12
CA LEU A 134 11.77 3.29 22.26
C LEU A 134 12.59 3.58 21.01
N PRO A 135 12.13 3.20 19.81
CA PRO A 135 12.86 3.48 18.58
C PRO A 135 12.76 4.97 18.22
N GLY A 136 13.89 5.63 17.95
CA GLY A 136 13.92 7.03 17.53
C GLY A 136 13.42 8.01 18.59
N PHE A 137 13.67 7.72 19.85
CA PHE A 137 13.46 8.70 20.92
C PHE A 137 14.39 9.92 20.70
N ASP A 138 13.82 11.12 20.74
CA ASP A 138 14.54 12.36 20.47
C ASP A 138 15.17 12.91 21.74
N PHE A 139 16.45 12.60 21.97
CA PHE A 139 17.23 13.12 23.09
C PHE A 139 17.61 14.60 22.93
N ASP A 140 17.46 15.16 21.73
CA ASP A 140 17.73 16.58 21.44
C ASP A 140 16.49 17.47 21.68
N LEU A 141 15.34 16.87 22.04
CA LEU A 141 14.12 17.61 22.34
C LEU A 141 14.18 18.22 23.76
N PRO A 142 14.18 19.57 23.94
CA PRO A 142 14.25 20.18 25.25
C PRO A 142 13.09 19.77 26.17
N ALA A 143 13.37 19.66 27.48
CA ALA A 143 12.37 19.30 28.47
C ALA A 143 11.12 20.22 28.44
N ALA A 144 11.31 21.52 28.17
CA ALA A 144 10.23 22.50 28.08
C ALA A 144 9.28 22.31 26.91
N VAL A 145 9.68 21.51 25.88
CA VAL A 145 8.85 21.24 24.70
C VAL A 145 7.89 20.07 24.93
N TRP A 146 8.28 19.09 25.74
CA TRP A 146 7.45 17.89 25.98
C TRP A 146 6.02 18.21 26.45
N PRO A 147 5.78 19.11 27.42
CA PRO A 147 4.42 19.47 27.82
C PRO A 147 3.58 20.12 26.72
N GLN A 148 4.24 20.78 25.73
CA GLN A 148 3.55 21.43 24.61
C GLN A 148 2.95 20.41 23.64
N LEU A 149 3.43 19.15 23.65
CA LEU A 149 2.90 18.06 22.82
C LEU A 149 1.46 17.67 23.17
N ASP A 150 0.95 18.10 24.33
CA ASP A 150 -0.45 17.87 24.74
C ASP A 150 -1.36 19.07 24.47
N GLN A 151 -0.80 20.27 24.44
CA GLN A 151 -1.58 21.52 24.55
C GLN A 151 -2.06 22.06 23.21
N THR A 152 -1.45 21.66 22.09
CA THR A 152 -1.74 22.22 20.78
C THR A 152 -2.42 21.20 19.87
N ARG A 153 -3.50 21.63 19.18
CA ARG A 153 -4.17 20.80 18.15
C ARG A 153 -3.23 20.38 17.01
N SER A 154 -2.10 21.08 16.85
CA SER A 154 -1.06 20.79 15.87
C SER A 154 0.04 19.86 16.40
N ALA A 155 -0.05 19.39 17.64
CA ALA A 155 0.94 18.48 18.21
C ALA A 155 0.68 17.02 17.88
N ASP A 156 -0.53 16.68 17.44
CA ASP A 156 -0.90 15.33 17.03
C ASP A 156 -0.07 14.80 15.84
N ASP A 157 0.59 15.68 15.09
CA ASP A 157 1.50 15.34 13.99
C ASP A 157 2.99 15.32 14.41
N HIS A 158 3.31 15.50 15.70
CA HIS A 158 4.71 15.51 16.16
C HIS A 158 5.24 14.07 16.35
N PRO A 159 6.47 13.77 15.90
CA PRO A 159 7.05 12.42 15.95
C PRO A 159 7.13 11.83 17.36
N GLN A 160 7.31 12.64 18.40
CA GLN A 160 7.51 12.21 19.79
C GLN A 160 6.22 12.15 20.63
N GLN A 161 5.07 12.56 20.10
CA GLN A 161 3.82 12.65 20.86
C GLN A 161 3.43 11.31 21.52
N ARG A 162 3.62 10.21 20.81
CA ARG A 162 3.27 8.87 21.33
C ARG A 162 4.13 8.47 22.51
N PHE A 163 5.40 8.79 22.47
CA PHE A 163 6.29 8.56 23.60
C PHE A 163 5.94 9.47 24.77
N HIS A 164 5.54 10.71 24.49
CA HIS A 164 5.01 11.60 25.53
C HIS A 164 3.80 10.97 26.25
N HIS A 165 2.79 10.49 25.52
CA HIS A 165 1.63 9.81 26.12
C HIS A 165 2.00 8.53 26.90
N LEU A 166 2.98 7.76 26.41
CA LEU A 166 3.48 6.59 27.12
C LEU A 166 4.13 6.98 28.44
N LEU A 167 5.04 7.98 28.40
CA LEU A 167 5.75 8.46 29.59
C LEU A 167 4.81 9.08 30.62
N GLN A 168 3.81 9.84 30.18
CA GLN A 168 2.75 10.35 31.08
C GLN A 168 2.00 9.19 31.78
N ALA A 169 1.60 8.17 31.03
CA ALA A 169 0.90 7.00 31.61
C ALA A 169 1.78 6.22 32.59
N LEU A 170 3.10 6.27 32.41
CA LEU A 170 4.09 5.70 33.33
C LEU A 170 4.47 6.65 34.47
N ARG A 171 4.07 7.92 34.41
CA ARG A 171 4.50 9.02 35.30
C ARG A 171 6.01 9.19 35.32
N MET A 172 6.63 9.09 34.18
CA MET A 172 8.08 9.22 33.98
C MET A 172 8.42 10.54 33.31
N ASP A 173 9.48 11.17 33.79
CA ASP A 173 10.06 12.34 33.12
C ASP A 173 10.76 11.87 31.81
N PRO A 174 10.60 12.55 30.68
CA PRO A 174 11.36 12.25 29.46
C PRO A 174 12.89 12.21 29.66
N GLN A 175 13.44 13.00 30.59
CA GLN A 175 14.86 12.99 30.94
C GLN A 175 15.31 11.70 31.64
N ALA A 176 14.40 10.91 32.20
CA ALA A 176 14.70 9.63 32.80
C ALA A 176 14.95 8.52 31.76
N VAL A 177 14.60 8.75 30.49
CA VAL A 177 14.89 7.81 29.41
C VAL A 177 16.37 7.80 29.10
N GLN A 178 17.02 6.63 29.18
CA GLN A 178 18.45 6.45 28.95
C GLN A 178 18.72 5.88 27.56
N PRO A 179 19.85 6.22 26.93
CA PRO A 179 20.28 5.54 25.71
C PRO A 179 20.42 4.02 25.96
N TRP A 180 19.88 3.20 25.07
CA TRP A 180 19.99 1.74 25.18
C TRP A 180 21.42 1.24 24.98
N VAL A 181 22.20 1.93 24.15
CA VAL A 181 23.58 1.61 23.81
C VAL A 181 24.43 2.88 23.76
N GLU A 182 25.70 2.77 24.13
CA GLU A 182 26.67 3.89 24.07
C GLU A 182 27.28 4.05 22.65
N ILE A 183 26.42 4.00 21.62
CA ILE A 183 26.86 4.16 20.23
C ILE A 183 26.50 5.60 19.78
N GLN A 184 27.49 6.31 19.23
CA GLN A 184 27.24 7.61 18.65
C GLN A 184 26.39 7.48 17.38
N PRO A 185 25.32 8.31 17.22
CA PRO A 185 24.56 8.36 15.97
C PRO A 185 25.45 8.68 14.77
N ALA A 186 25.09 8.18 13.59
CA ALA A 186 25.85 8.43 12.36
C ALA A 186 25.95 9.91 11.99
N ALA A 187 24.95 10.73 12.35
CA ALA A 187 24.88 12.15 12.02
C ALA A 187 24.29 12.99 13.17
N PRO A 188 24.97 13.11 14.34
CA PRO A 188 24.40 13.77 15.51
C PRO A 188 24.06 15.25 15.27
N ALA A 189 24.87 15.98 14.50
CA ALA A 189 24.57 17.37 14.14
C ALA A 189 23.30 17.49 13.27
N ARG A 190 23.05 16.51 12.39
CA ARG A 190 21.84 16.45 11.58
C ARG A 190 20.61 16.12 12.43
N ASN A 191 20.75 15.22 13.41
CA ASN A 191 19.66 14.89 14.32
C ASN A 191 19.20 16.13 15.09
N ARG A 192 20.12 16.95 15.62
CA ARG A 192 19.79 18.23 16.27
C ARG A 192 19.09 19.21 15.32
N LEU A 193 19.58 19.36 14.09
CA LEU A 193 18.95 20.19 13.08
C LEU A 193 17.52 19.75 12.77
N VAL A 194 17.29 18.45 12.60
CA VAL A 194 15.96 17.87 12.30
C VAL A 194 15.03 17.96 13.50
N SER A 195 15.53 17.70 14.72
CA SER A 195 14.77 17.90 15.95
C SER A 195 14.26 19.34 16.05
N LEU A 196 15.12 20.34 15.77
CA LEU A 196 14.70 21.74 15.76
C LEU A 196 13.71 22.06 14.62
N ALA A 197 13.91 21.49 13.42
CA ALA A 197 13.01 21.70 12.29
C ALA A 197 11.59 21.20 12.56
N LEU A 198 11.45 20.13 13.34
CA LEU A 198 10.17 19.48 13.64
C LEU A 198 9.48 19.99 14.92
N ARG A 199 9.98 21.03 15.60
CA ARG A 199 9.33 21.60 16.81
C ARG A 199 7.85 21.85 16.58
N PRO A 200 6.99 21.70 17.61
CA PRO A 200 5.57 22.07 17.52
C PRO A 200 5.40 23.55 17.15
N ALA A 201 4.29 23.90 16.52
CA ALA A 201 4.00 25.31 16.25
C ALA A 201 3.73 26.11 17.55
N PRO A 202 4.15 27.37 17.65
CA PRO A 202 4.84 28.19 16.64
C PRO A 202 6.34 27.86 16.52
N VAL A 203 6.77 27.36 15.37
CA VAL A 203 8.16 26.91 15.15
C VAL A 203 9.16 28.06 15.08
N THR A 204 8.73 29.23 14.67
CA THR A 204 9.61 30.38 14.40
C THR A 204 10.34 30.85 15.66
N ASP A 205 9.67 30.93 16.80
CA ASP A 205 10.26 31.36 18.06
C ASP A 205 11.35 30.38 18.51
N ALA A 206 11.10 29.07 18.41
CA ALA A 206 12.09 28.05 18.70
C ALA A 206 13.30 28.11 17.75
N TRP A 207 13.08 28.38 16.47
CA TRP A 207 14.17 28.52 15.50
C TRP A 207 15.06 29.71 15.77
N LEU A 208 14.50 30.84 16.18
CA LEU A 208 15.27 32.04 16.55
C LEU A 208 16.05 31.84 17.86
N ALA A 209 15.44 31.18 18.84
CA ALA A 209 16.05 30.96 20.13
C ALA A 209 17.13 29.88 20.12
N GLU A 210 16.86 28.74 19.51
CA GLU A 210 17.72 27.56 19.53
C GLU A 210 18.65 27.45 18.32
N GLY A 211 18.28 28.05 17.16
CA GLY A 211 19.06 27.96 15.92
C GLY A 211 20.52 28.36 16.03
N PRO A 212 20.87 29.48 16.72
CA PRO A 212 22.26 29.86 16.93
C PRO A 212 23.10 28.81 17.65
N SER A 213 22.52 28.01 18.55
CA SER A 213 23.21 26.95 19.29
C SER A 213 23.64 25.75 18.44
N LEU A 214 23.08 25.59 17.25
CA LEU A 214 23.46 24.51 16.31
C LEU A 214 24.89 24.70 15.77
N GLY A 215 25.45 25.89 15.85
CA GLY A 215 26.76 26.21 15.28
C GLY A 215 26.76 26.14 13.74
N ARG A 216 27.88 25.77 13.14
CA ARG A 216 27.99 25.66 11.69
C ARG A 216 27.22 24.43 11.17
N LEU A 217 26.42 24.65 10.11
CA LEU A 217 25.52 23.63 9.56
C LEU A 217 26.15 22.74 8.48
N ASP A 218 27.39 23.00 8.06
CA ASP A 218 28.12 22.18 7.10
C ASP A 218 28.25 20.70 7.56
N THR A 219 28.50 20.49 8.85
CA THR A 219 28.53 19.14 9.43
C THR A 219 27.15 18.46 9.42
N ALA A 220 26.10 19.21 9.75
CA ALA A 220 24.73 18.69 9.76
C ALA A 220 24.23 18.30 8.35
N THR A 221 24.66 19.02 7.31
CA THR A 221 24.28 18.78 5.91
C THR A 221 25.26 17.89 5.14
N ARG A 222 26.35 17.45 5.80
CA ARG A 222 27.28 16.48 5.21
C ARG A 222 26.53 15.17 4.94
N GLY A 223 26.70 14.60 3.74
CA GLY A 223 25.99 13.38 3.32
C GLY A 223 24.50 13.56 3.05
N LEU A 224 23.99 14.81 3.05
CA LEU A 224 22.63 15.12 2.63
C LEU A 224 22.61 15.60 1.18
N THR A 225 21.66 15.11 0.38
CA THR A 225 21.44 15.52 -1.03
C THR A 225 19.96 15.86 -1.21
N LEU A 226 19.66 17.00 -1.85
CA LEU A 226 18.28 17.36 -2.22
C LEU A 226 18.11 17.26 -3.75
N LEU A 227 17.25 16.35 -4.16
CA LEU A 227 16.88 16.15 -5.55
C LEU A 227 15.48 16.75 -5.79
N GLU A 228 15.40 17.80 -6.58
CA GLU A 228 14.16 18.35 -7.11
C GLU A 228 14.11 18.10 -8.61
N ALA A 229 13.40 17.04 -9.00
CA ALA A 229 13.22 16.68 -10.41
C ALA A 229 12.00 17.40 -10.99
N PRO A 230 12.00 17.77 -12.28
CA PRO A 230 10.82 18.36 -12.93
C PRO A 230 9.60 17.45 -12.92
N GLU A 231 9.79 16.13 -13.11
CA GLU A 231 8.72 15.12 -13.21
C GLU A 231 9.10 13.84 -12.50
N MET A 232 8.10 13.02 -12.13
CA MET A 232 8.27 11.72 -11.47
C MET A 232 9.16 10.77 -12.24
N ARG A 233 9.09 10.75 -13.59
CA ARG A 233 9.93 9.89 -14.42
C ARG A 233 11.42 10.23 -14.24
N GLN A 234 11.76 11.52 -14.23
CA GLN A 234 13.14 11.99 -14.05
C GLN A 234 13.62 11.78 -12.61
N GLU A 235 12.73 11.95 -11.63
CA GLU A 235 12.98 11.58 -10.24
C GLU A 235 13.36 10.09 -10.15
N ALA A 236 12.51 9.21 -10.68
CA ALA A 236 12.70 7.77 -10.65
C ALA A 236 13.99 7.33 -11.36
N LEU A 237 14.30 7.89 -12.53
CA LEU A 237 15.53 7.58 -13.25
C LEU A 237 16.78 8.02 -12.47
N THR A 238 16.73 9.21 -11.85
CA THR A 238 17.84 9.72 -11.03
C THR A 238 18.07 8.86 -9.79
N ILE A 239 17.00 8.44 -9.13
CA ILE A 239 17.05 7.51 -7.99
C ILE A 239 17.66 6.17 -8.45
N ALA A 240 17.16 5.59 -9.54
CA ALA A 240 17.66 4.33 -10.08
C ALA A 240 19.15 4.40 -10.43
N LEU A 241 19.60 5.51 -11.01
CA LEU A 241 21.03 5.75 -11.32
C LEU A 241 21.87 5.78 -10.04
N ARG A 242 21.38 6.41 -8.95
CA ARG A 242 22.09 6.43 -7.67
C ARG A 242 22.12 5.05 -7.00
N LEU A 243 21.01 4.30 -7.07
CA LEU A 243 20.95 2.93 -6.56
C LEU A 243 21.90 1.99 -7.31
N ARG A 244 21.95 2.12 -8.65
CA ARG A 244 22.91 1.40 -9.47
C ARG A 244 24.35 1.71 -9.07
N HIS A 245 24.69 2.98 -8.93
CA HIS A 245 26.05 3.40 -8.51
C HIS A 245 26.40 2.84 -7.12
N ALA A 246 25.45 2.82 -6.19
CA ALA A 246 25.67 2.20 -4.88
C ALA A 246 25.99 0.71 -4.99
N LEU A 247 25.27 -0.01 -5.86
CA LEU A 247 25.52 -1.42 -6.13
C LEU A 247 26.94 -1.64 -6.72
N GLU A 248 27.37 -0.78 -7.65
CA GLU A 248 28.71 -0.81 -8.24
C GLU A 248 29.82 -0.54 -7.20
N GLU A 249 29.52 0.27 -6.17
CA GLU A 249 30.41 0.53 -5.03
C GLU A 249 30.32 -0.54 -3.92
N GLY A 250 29.46 -1.55 -4.05
CA GLY A 250 29.22 -2.58 -3.02
C GLY A 250 28.52 -2.04 -1.77
N GLN A 251 27.78 -0.91 -1.90
CA GLN A 251 27.08 -0.28 -0.80
C GLN A 251 25.61 -0.73 -0.74
N LYS A 252 25.12 -1.00 0.45
CA LYS A 252 23.70 -1.25 0.69
C LYS A 252 22.90 0.05 0.56
N ALA A 253 21.95 0.09 -0.37
CA ALA A 253 21.15 1.28 -0.65
C ALA A 253 19.66 0.96 -0.70
N ALA A 254 18.83 1.89 -0.19
CA ALA A 254 17.40 1.72 -0.17
C ALA A 254 16.66 2.98 -0.63
N LEU A 255 15.59 2.78 -1.40
CA LEU A 255 14.54 3.76 -1.59
C LEU A 255 13.46 3.54 -0.54
N MET A 256 13.18 4.55 0.26
CA MET A 256 12.05 4.57 1.19
C MET A 256 10.97 5.50 0.63
N THR A 257 9.80 4.96 0.34
CA THR A 257 8.68 5.75 -0.20
C THR A 257 7.32 5.09 0.07
N PRO A 258 6.30 5.86 0.45
CA PRO A 258 4.92 5.39 0.45
C PRO A 258 4.31 5.40 -0.96
N ASP A 259 4.89 6.15 -1.92
CA ASP A 259 4.36 6.24 -3.28
C ASP A 259 4.71 4.99 -4.11
N ARG A 260 3.72 4.11 -4.24
CA ARG A 260 3.84 2.88 -5.03
C ARG A 260 3.99 3.14 -6.54
N ARG A 261 3.63 4.33 -7.03
CA ARG A 261 3.87 4.71 -8.43
C ARG A 261 5.33 5.02 -8.63
N LEU A 262 5.92 5.84 -7.76
CA LEU A 262 7.36 6.12 -7.79
C LEU A 262 8.17 4.82 -7.66
N ALA A 263 7.83 3.95 -6.69
CA ALA A 263 8.50 2.66 -6.51
C ALA A 263 8.53 1.83 -7.80
N ARG A 264 7.38 1.71 -8.50
CA ARG A 264 7.31 1.00 -9.79
C ARG A 264 8.10 1.66 -10.89
N HIS A 265 8.12 2.99 -10.96
CA HIS A 265 8.95 3.71 -11.94
C HIS A 265 10.44 3.49 -11.69
N VAL A 266 10.87 3.45 -10.42
CA VAL A 266 12.27 3.15 -10.05
C VAL A 266 12.61 1.70 -10.40
N SER A 267 11.75 0.73 -10.08
CA SER A 267 11.96 -0.67 -10.46
C SER A 267 12.08 -0.82 -11.98
N ALA A 268 11.19 -0.21 -12.75
CA ALA A 268 11.25 -0.24 -14.22
C ALA A 268 12.50 0.44 -14.78
N ALA A 269 13.02 1.48 -14.12
CA ALA A 269 14.28 2.11 -14.51
C ALA A 269 15.49 1.21 -14.19
N LEU A 270 15.45 0.46 -13.09
CA LEU A 270 16.49 -0.51 -12.71
C LEU A 270 16.51 -1.73 -13.65
N ASP A 271 15.35 -2.17 -14.15
CA ASP A 271 15.23 -3.26 -15.14
C ASP A 271 16.08 -3.00 -16.39
N ARG A 272 16.28 -1.73 -16.76
CA ARG A 272 17.17 -1.33 -17.87
C ARG A 272 18.59 -1.87 -17.74
N TRP A 273 19.04 -2.10 -16.51
CA TRP A 273 20.37 -2.63 -16.19
C TRP A 273 20.33 -4.05 -15.63
N GLY A 274 19.17 -4.72 -15.70
CA GLY A 274 18.99 -6.06 -15.14
C GLY A 274 19.06 -6.10 -13.61
N ILE A 275 18.86 -4.97 -12.92
CA ILE A 275 18.91 -4.88 -11.47
C ILE A 275 17.50 -5.12 -10.92
N VAL A 276 17.36 -6.19 -10.16
CA VAL A 276 16.11 -6.50 -9.43
C VAL A 276 16.26 -5.99 -8.00
N ALA A 277 15.48 -4.97 -7.64
CA ALA A 277 15.42 -4.48 -6.27
C ALA A 277 14.52 -5.40 -5.43
N ASP A 278 14.88 -5.61 -4.16
CA ASP A 278 13.99 -6.23 -3.18
C ASP A 278 12.92 -5.20 -2.74
N ASP A 279 11.72 -5.33 -3.31
CA ASP A 279 10.56 -4.51 -2.98
C ASP A 279 9.75 -5.19 -1.86
N SER A 280 9.93 -4.72 -0.64
CA SER A 280 9.27 -5.26 0.56
C SER A 280 7.74 -5.20 0.51
N ALA A 281 7.17 -4.20 -0.15
CA ALA A 281 5.71 -4.10 -0.31
C ALA A 281 5.16 -5.02 -1.41
N GLY A 282 6.01 -5.46 -2.33
CA GLY A 282 5.66 -6.37 -3.42
C GLY A 282 4.68 -5.78 -4.44
N LEU A 283 4.27 -6.64 -5.37
CA LEU A 283 3.25 -6.31 -6.38
C LEU A 283 1.86 -6.63 -5.81
N PRO A 284 0.90 -5.69 -5.78
CA PRO A 284 -0.48 -6.00 -5.42
C PRO A 284 -1.00 -7.17 -6.24
N LEU A 285 -1.58 -8.18 -5.58
CA LEU A 285 -1.99 -9.43 -6.21
C LEU A 285 -2.97 -9.21 -7.37
N GLN A 286 -3.83 -8.20 -7.26
CA GLN A 286 -4.74 -7.78 -8.34
C GLN A 286 -4.04 -7.28 -9.62
N LEU A 287 -2.78 -6.88 -9.54
CA LEU A 287 -1.96 -6.40 -10.66
C LEU A 287 -1.03 -7.49 -11.21
N SER A 288 -0.88 -8.60 -10.50
CA SER A 288 -0.13 -9.76 -10.97
C SER A 288 -0.80 -10.39 -12.21
N PRO A 289 -0.07 -11.12 -13.06
CA PRO A 289 -0.67 -11.80 -14.20
C PRO A 289 -1.90 -12.65 -13.82
N PRO A 290 -1.85 -13.58 -12.84
CA PRO A 290 -3.03 -14.36 -12.49
C PRO A 290 -4.17 -13.52 -11.89
N GLY A 291 -3.86 -12.50 -11.10
CA GLY A 291 -4.88 -11.59 -10.56
C GLY A 291 -5.60 -10.79 -11.64
N ARG A 292 -4.85 -10.25 -12.62
CA ARG A 292 -5.45 -9.57 -13.79
C ARG A 292 -6.28 -10.52 -14.63
N PHE A 293 -5.81 -11.74 -14.84
CA PHE A 293 -6.52 -12.74 -15.62
C PHE A 293 -7.87 -13.09 -15.00
N LEU A 294 -7.94 -13.39 -13.71
CA LEU A 294 -9.21 -13.64 -13.04
C LEU A 294 -10.16 -12.43 -13.08
N ARG A 295 -9.64 -11.22 -12.90
CA ARG A 295 -10.47 -10.00 -13.02
C ARG A 295 -11.03 -9.81 -14.42
N GLN A 296 -10.26 -10.09 -15.47
CA GLN A 296 -10.74 -10.05 -16.85
C GLN A 296 -11.78 -11.15 -17.10
N THR A 297 -11.57 -12.34 -16.56
CA THR A 297 -12.54 -13.44 -16.64
C THR A 297 -13.87 -13.08 -15.96
N VAL A 298 -13.83 -12.48 -14.77
CA VAL A 298 -15.06 -12.01 -14.11
C VAL A 298 -15.77 -10.95 -14.94
N GLN A 299 -15.04 -10.00 -15.52
CA GLN A 299 -15.64 -8.98 -16.40
C GLN A 299 -16.31 -9.60 -17.63
N LEU A 300 -15.77 -10.70 -18.14
CA LEU A 300 -16.36 -11.47 -19.22
C LEU A 300 -17.69 -12.13 -18.82
N MET A 301 -17.77 -12.62 -17.58
CA MET A 301 -18.97 -13.29 -17.04
C MET A 301 -20.09 -12.32 -16.64
N THR A 302 -19.75 -11.07 -16.28
CA THR A 302 -20.67 -10.16 -15.60
C THR A 302 -21.02 -8.91 -16.41
N ARG A 303 -20.36 -8.68 -17.53
CA ARG A 303 -20.56 -7.47 -18.35
C ARG A 303 -20.64 -7.83 -19.84
N PRO A 304 -21.32 -7.01 -20.66
CA PRO A 304 -21.35 -7.21 -22.10
C PRO A 304 -19.93 -7.32 -22.68
N LEU A 305 -19.73 -8.27 -23.59
CA LEU A 305 -18.47 -8.49 -24.26
C LEU A 305 -18.20 -7.35 -25.25
N THR A 306 -17.24 -6.49 -24.93
CA THR A 306 -16.74 -5.49 -25.89
C THR A 306 -15.48 -5.99 -26.58
N THR A 307 -15.19 -5.49 -27.79
CA THR A 307 -13.97 -5.82 -28.54
C THR A 307 -12.72 -5.56 -27.70
N GLY A 308 -12.66 -4.45 -26.97
CA GLY A 308 -11.51 -4.15 -26.10
C GLY A 308 -11.31 -5.16 -24.98
N ARG A 309 -12.39 -5.62 -24.31
CA ARG A 309 -12.31 -6.65 -23.27
C ARG A 309 -11.89 -8.00 -23.83
N LEU A 310 -12.46 -8.40 -24.95
CA LEU A 310 -12.09 -9.64 -25.62
C LEU A 310 -10.60 -9.65 -25.98
N LEU A 311 -10.13 -8.62 -26.67
CA LEU A 311 -8.73 -8.52 -27.09
C LEU A 311 -7.76 -8.46 -25.92
N SER A 312 -8.09 -7.72 -24.86
CA SER A 312 -7.26 -7.68 -23.63
C SER A 312 -7.11 -9.06 -22.99
N LEU A 313 -8.17 -9.88 -23.01
CA LEU A 313 -8.13 -11.24 -22.50
C LEU A 313 -7.32 -12.16 -23.41
N LEU A 314 -7.55 -12.13 -24.73
CA LEU A 314 -6.84 -12.97 -25.70
C LEU A 314 -5.33 -12.68 -25.73
N GLN A 315 -4.93 -11.44 -25.57
CA GLN A 315 -3.53 -11.05 -25.50
C GLN A 315 -2.88 -11.34 -24.13
N HIS A 316 -3.67 -11.68 -23.12
CA HIS A 316 -3.15 -11.93 -21.78
C HIS A 316 -2.17 -13.11 -21.75
N PRO A 317 -1.00 -13.03 -21.06
CA PRO A 317 0.00 -14.09 -21.03
C PRO A 317 -0.53 -15.46 -20.61
N LEU A 318 -1.52 -15.51 -19.74
CA LEU A 318 -2.13 -16.75 -19.23
C LEU A 318 -3.29 -17.27 -20.09
N CYS A 319 -3.74 -16.55 -21.10
CA CYS A 319 -4.73 -17.05 -22.05
C CYS A 319 -4.03 -17.97 -23.06
N HIS A 320 -4.48 -19.22 -23.17
CA HIS A 320 -3.86 -20.24 -24.05
C HIS A 320 -2.33 -20.36 -23.78
N ALA A 321 -1.97 -20.55 -22.50
CA ALA A 321 -0.57 -20.47 -22.06
C ALA A 321 0.27 -21.74 -22.37
N GLY A 322 -0.33 -22.75 -23.00
CA GLY A 322 0.35 -23.99 -23.37
C GLY A 322 1.00 -23.97 -24.77
N SER A 323 1.22 -25.15 -25.31
CA SER A 323 1.65 -25.35 -26.72
C SER A 323 0.62 -24.71 -27.64
N GLY A 324 1.08 -24.00 -28.68
CA GLY A 324 0.17 -23.28 -29.60
C GLY A 324 -0.08 -21.81 -29.30
N ARG A 325 0.57 -21.24 -28.27
CA ARG A 325 0.44 -19.82 -27.94
C ARG A 325 0.74 -18.88 -29.12
N THR A 326 1.77 -19.16 -29.89
CA THR A 326 2.14 -18.35 -31.08
C THR A 326 1.01 -18.30 -32.10
N THR A 327 0.36 -19.45 -32.34
CA THR A 327 -0.80 -19.56 -33.24
C THR A 327 -2.01 -18.82 -32.68
N HIS A 328 -2.28 -18.97 -31.38
CA HIS A 328 -3.33 -18.22 -30.69
C HIS A 328 -3.13 -16.70 -30.85
N LEU A 329 -1.93 -16.17 -30.65
CA LEU A 329 -1.65 -14.74 -30.83
C LEU A 329 -1.80 -14.29 -32.29
N ARG A 330 -1.44 -15.16 -33.27
CA ARG A 330 -1.65 -14.87 -34.69
C ARG A 330 -3.13 -14.77 -35.02
N HIS A 331 -3.95 -15.72 -34.56
CA HIS A 331 -5.41 -15.68 -34.73
C HIS A 331 -6.05 -14.48 -34.01
N SER A 332 -5.59 -14.18 -32.80
CA SER A 332 -6.05 -13.01 -32.03
C SER A 332 -5.78 -11.69 -32.78
N ARG A 333 -4.61 -11.55 -33.41
CA ARG A 333 -4.27 -10.38 -34.23
C ARG A 333 -5.11 -10.29 -35.49
N ALA A 334 -5.34 -11.42 -36.16
CA ALA A 334 -6.20 -11.48 -37.35
C ALA A 334 -7.64 -11.08 -37.00
N LEU A 335 -8.16 -11.59 -35.87
CA LEU A 335 -9.47 -11.20 -35.35
C LEU A 335 -9.52 -9.70 -35.01
N GLU A 336 -8.50 -9.16 -34.35
CA GLU A 336 -8.42 -7.73 -34.00
C GLU A 336 -8.52 -6.85 -35.24
N LEU A 337 -7.71 -7.12 -36.26
CA LEU A 337 -7.72 -6.37 -37.52
C LEU A 337 -9.09 -6.42 -38.19
N TRP A 338 -9.70 -7.59 -38.23
CA TRP A 338 -11.02 -7.76 -38.84
C TRP A 338 -12.12 -7.03 -38.07
N LEU A 339 -12.15 -7.14 -36.72
CA LEU A 339 -13.13 -6.44 -35.89
C LEU A 339 -13.01 -4.91 -36.04
N ARG A 340 -11.78 -4.39 -36.10
CA ARG A 340 -11.53 -2.95 -36.29
C ARG A 340 -11.95 -2.48 -37.69
N GLN A 341 -11.65 -3.25 -38.74
CA GLN A 341 -12.04 -2.93 -40.12
C GLN A 341 -13.55 -2.91 -40.31
N LYS A 342 -14.27 -3.82 -39.66
CA LYS A 342 -15.73 -3.93 -39.74
C LYS A 342 -16.48 -3.05 -38.74
N GLY A 343 -15.76 -2.39 -37.82
CA GLY A 343 -16.36 -1.53 -36.81
C GLY A 343 -17.21 -2.26 -35.77
N HIS A 344 -16.95 -3.55 -35.51
CA HIS A 344 -17.67 -4.32 -34.51
C HIS A 344 -17.21 -3.93 -33.10
N PHE A 345 -18.12 -3.31 -32.33
CA PHE A 345 -17.87 -2.93 -30.94
C PHE A 345 -18.27 -4.02 -29.92
N LEU A 346 -19.33 -4.76 -30.21
CA LEU A 346 -19.88 -5.85 -29.41
C LEU A 346 -19.82 -7.16 -30.20
N PRO A 347 -18.69 -7.87 -30.19
CA PRO A 347 -18.52 -9.12 -30.95
C PRO A 347 -19.24 -10.28 -30.23
N GLY A 348 -20.49 -10.52 -30.58
CA GLY A 348 -21.24 -11.72 -30.16
C GLY A 348 -20.82 -12.95 -30.94
N THR A 349 -21.39 -14.12 -30.58
CA THR A 349 -21.12 -15.46 -31.19
C THR A 349 -21.28 -15.45 -32.71
N THR A 350 -22.30 -14.77 -33.22
CA THR A 350 -22.55 -14.63 -34.67
C THR A 350 -21.46 -13.87 -35.40
N VAL A 351 -20.91 -12.81 -34.77
CA VAL A 351 -19.81 -12.02 -35.33
C VAL A 351 -18.53 -12.85 -35.37
N LEU A 352 -18.27 -13.61 -34.31
CA LEU A 352 -17.08 -14.49 -34.24
C LEU A 352 -17.21 -15.64 -35.25
N GLN A 353 -18.40 -16.20 -35.47
CA GLN A 353 -18.65 -17.22 -36.54
C GLN A 353 -18.47 -16.63 -37.93
N ALA A 354 -18.91 -15.39 -38.18
CA ALA A 354 -18.66 -14.71 -39.46
C ALA A 354 -17.16 -14.47 -39.74
N PHE A 355 -16.36 -14.25 -38.70
CA PHE A 355 -14.90 -14.22 -38.85
C PHE A 355 -14.34 -15.58 -39.27
N ALA A 356 -14.77 -16.69 -38.67
CA ALA A 356 -14.35 -18.05 -39.02
C ALA A 356 -14.72 -18.41 -40.47
N GLY A 357 -15.92 -18.01 -40.95
CA GLY A 357 -16.42 -18.32 -42.29
C GLY A 357 -15.61 -17.71 -43.44
N ARG A 358 -14.84 -16.65 -43.19
CA ARG A 358 -13.97 -16.02 -44.22
C ARG A 358 -12.75 -16.86 -44.58
N SER A 359 -12.30 -17.73 -43.67
CA SER A 359 -11.05 -18.52 -43.80
C SER A 359 -11.15 -19.67 -44.79
N HIS A 360 -12.36 -20.04 -45.25
CA HIS A 360 -12.55 -21.08 -46.25
C HIS A 360 -12.06 -20.71 -47.65
N GLN A 361 -11.57 -19.48 -47.88
CA GLN A 361 -11.04 -19.01 -49.15
C GLN A 361 -9.52 -19.01 -49.25
N GLN A 362 -8.79 -19.46 -48.23
CA GLN A 362 -7.32 -19.47 -48.20
C GLN A 362 -6.77 -20.90 -48.14
N THR A 363 -5.67 -21.13 -48.88
CA THR A 363 -4.98 -22.42 -49.06
C THR A 363 -4.69 -23.17 -47.72
N PRO A 364 -4.82 -24.50 -47.65
CA PRO A 364 -4.53 -25.28 -46.47
C PRO A 364 -3.01 -25.23 -46.14
N ASP A 365 -2.70 -24.82 -44.93
CA ASP A 365 -1.36 -24.88 -44.35
C ASP A 365 -1.08 -26.31 -43.88
N PRO A 366 0.02 -26.99 -44.27
CA PRO A 366 0.27 -28.39 -43.97
C PRO A 366 0.66 -28.73 -42.53
N CYS A 367 0.63 -27.74 -41.62
CA CYS A 367 1.02 -27.94 -40.22
C CYS A 367 -0.19 -28.25 -39.32
N PRO A 368 -0.08 -29.12 -38.27
CA PRO A 368 -1.18 -29.46 -37.36
C PRO A 368 -1.45 -28.33 -36.35
N VAL A 369 -1.88 -27.19 -36.88
CA VAL A 369 -2.24 -25.98 -36.09
C VAL A 369 -3.75 -25.84 -36.17
N PRO A 370 -4.46 -25.46 -35.10
CA PRO A 370 -5.89 -25.26 -35.17
C PRO A 370 -6.21 -24.24 -36.26
N THR A 371 -7.12 -24.57 -37.15
CA THR A 371 -7.67 -23.65 -38.13
C THR A 371 -8.33 -22.48 -37.41
N GLU A 372 -8.45 -21.32 -38.07
CA GLU A 372 -9.20 -20.19 -37.47
C GLU A 372 -10.61 -20.61 -37.03
N THR A 373 -11.24 -21.50 -37.78
CA THR A 373 -12.56 -22.03 -37.45
C THR A 373 -12.56 -22.86 -36.16
N ALA A 374 -11.60 -23.78 -35.99
CA ALA A 374 -11.47 -24.60 -34.79
C ALA A 374 -11.16 -23.71 -33.56
N TRP A 375 -10.27 -22.72 -33.72
CA TRP A 375 -9.95 -21.77 -32.67
C TRP A 375 -11.16 -20.90 -32.25
N ILE A 376 -12.00 -20.46 -33.21
CA ILE A 376 -13.23 -19.70 -32.90
C ILE A 376 -14.26 -20.59 -32.22
N HIS A 377 -14.37 -21.88 -32.59
CA HIS A 377 -15.23 -22.82 -31.87
C HIS A 377 -14.84 -22.97 -30.41
N TRP A 378 -13.55 -23.18 -30.15
CA TRP A 378 -13.03 -23.17 -28.77
C TRP A 378 -13.32 -21.86 -28.05
N LEU A 379 -13.05 -20.71 -28.69
CA LEU A 379 -13.30 -19.40 -28.08
C LEU A 379 -14.78 -19.22 -27.70
N ASN A 380 -15.70 -19.54 -28.60
CA ASN A 380 -17.14 -19.48 -28.34
C ASN A 380 -17.57 -20.42 -27.20
N ALA A 381 -16.94 -21.59 -27.06
CA ALA A 381 -17.21 -22.51 -25.96
C ALA A 381 -16.70 -21.98 -24.60
N CYS A 382 -15.62 -21.17 -24.61
CA CYS A 382 -15.09 -20.53 -23.41
C CYS A 382 -15.82 -19.24 -23.01
N LEU A 383 -16.57 -18.62 -23.95
CA LEU A 383 -17.30 -17.37 -23.67
C LEU A 383 -18.59 -17.69 -22.92
N PRO A 384 -18.70 -17.36 -21.63
CA PRO A 384 -19.90 -17.62 -20.87
C PRO A 384 -21.02 -16.65 -21.29
N GLU A 385 -22.24 -17.11 -21.25
CA GLU A 385 -23.39 -16.21 -21.32
C GLU A 385 -23.42 -15.34 -20.06
N PRO A 386 -23.60 -14.02 -20.18
CA PRO A 386 -23.74 -13.14 -19.03
C PRO A 386 -24.92 -13.59 -18.16
N VAL A 387 -24.69 -13.62 -16.85
CA VAL A 387 -25.74 -13.89 -15.87
C VAL A 387 -26.30 -12.57 -15.38
N ASP A 388 -27.60 -12.36 -15.55
CA ASP A 388 -28.33 -11.15 -15.20
C ASP A 388 -29.17 -11.29 -13.91
N HIS A 389 -29.07 -12.43 -13.23
CA HIS A 389 -29.77 -12.72 -11.98
C HIS A 389 -28.79 -13.07 -10.85
N GLU A 390 -29.28 -12.99 -9.63
CA GLU A 390 -28.50 -13.37 -8.45
C GLU A 390 -28.24 -14.87 -8.40
N GLN A 391 -27.01 -15.25 -8.08
CA GLN A 391 -26.59 -16.64 -7.88
C GLN A 391 -25.85 -16.79 -6.54
N PRO A 392 -25.87 -18.00 -5.93
CA PRO A 392 -25.05 -18.29 -4.76
C PRO A 392 -23.57 -18.05 -5.04
N LEU A 393 -22.82 -17.53 -4.05
CA LEU A 393 -21.39 -17.27 -4.17
C LEU A 393 -20.62 -18.52 -4.65
N ARG A 394 -20.99 -19.71 -4.17
CA ARG A 394 -20.37 -20.99 -4.60
C ARG A 394 -20.45 -21.19 -6.11
N GLU A 395 -21.58 -20.85 -6.73
CA GLU A 395 -21.78 -21.02 -8.16
C GLU A 395 -20.94 -20.02 -8.97
N TRP A 396 -20.82 -18.77 -8.50
CA TRP A 396 -19.91 -17.79 -9.09
C TRP A 396 -18.45 -18.24 -9.06
N ILE A 397 -17.98 -18.81 -7.94
CA ILE A 397 -16.61 -19.31 -7.80
C ILE A 397 -16.36 -20.48 -8.74
N ARG A 398 -17.26 -21.47 -8.78
CA ARG A 398 -17.16 -22.63 -9.66
C ARG A 398 -17.06 -22.20 -11.12
N ARG A 399 -17.96 -21.33 -11.56
CA ARG A 399 -17.99 -20.81 -12.92
C ARG A 399 -16.73 -20.00 -13.26
N LEU A 400 -16.23 -19.18 -12.34
CA LEU A 400 -14.97 -18.46 -12.52
C LEU A 400 -13.79 -19.41 -12.73
N GLN A 401 -13.69 -20.45 -11.90
CA GLN A 401 -12.62 -21.45 -12.02
C GLN A 401 -12.71 -22.20 -13.35
N GLU A 402 -13.88 -22.67 -13.73
CA GLU A 402 -14.11 -23.38 -15.01
C GLU A 402 -13.68 -22.54 -16.21
N VAL A 403 -14.21 -21.32 -16.34
CA VAL A 403 -13.89 -20.43 -17.46
C VAL A 403 -12.41 -20.03 -17.47
N ALA A 404 -11.84 -19.68 -16.32
CA ALA A 404 -10.43 -19.29 -16.24
C ALA A 404 -9.49 -20.45 -16.61
N LEU A 405 -9.78 -21.66 -16.15
CA LEU A 405 -8.97 -22.84 -16.46
C LEU A 405 -9.09 -23.26 -17.93
N GLN A 406 -10.28 -23.21 -18.52
CA GLN A 406 -10.48 -23.47 -19.95
C GLN A 406 -9.74 -22.48 -20.84
N LEU A 407 -9.81 -21.17 -20.50
CA LEU A 407 -9.08 -20.12 -21.21
C LEU A 407 -7.56 -20.28 -21.07
N ALA A 408 -7.08 -20.71 -19.89
CA ALA A 408 -5.65 -20.91 -19.67
C ALA A 408 -5.11 -22.16 -20.37
N ALA A 409 -5.88 -23.24 -20.41
CA ALA A 409 -5.50 -24.49 -21.07
C ALA A 409 -5.40 -24.34 -22.60
N GLY A 410 -6.24 -23.49 -23.20
CA GLY A 410 -6.31 -23.34 -24.65
C GLY A 410 -6.97 -24.53 -25.36
N CYS A 411 -6.74 -24.67 -26.66
CA CYS A 411 -7.29 -25.77 -27.48
C CYS A 411 -6.20 -26.56 -28.24
N ASP A 412 -6.55 -27.78 -28.63
CA ASP A 412 -5.78 -28.62 -29.54
C ASP A 412 -5.95 -28.18 -31.01
N ALA A 413 -5.35 -28.95 -31.94
CA ALA A 413 -5.43 -28.69 -33.36
C ALA A 413 -6.87 -28.79 -33.94
N ASN A 414 -7.77 -29.51 -33.27
CA ASN A 414 -9.16 -29.68 -33.68
C ASN A 414 -10.12 -28.68 -33.03
N GLY A 415 -9.58 -27.78 -32.17
CA GLY A 415 -10.41 -26.83 -31.43
C GLY A 415 -11.08 -27.40 -30.19
N HIS A 416 -10.74 -28.63 -29.80
CA HIS A 416 -11.17 -29.14 -28.50
C HIS A 416 -10.35 -28.51 -27.40
N GLY A 417 -10.99 -28.09 -26.30
CA GLY A 417 -10.30 -27.58 -25.15
C GLY A 417 -9.30 -28.62 -24.63
N ASN A 418 -8.03 -28.22 -24.47
CA ASN A 418 -7.06 -29.03 -23.76
C ASN A 418 -7.59 -29.23 -22.34
N GLY A 419 -7.77 -30.50 -21.91
CA GLY A 419 -8.38 -30.79 -20.60
C GLY A 419 -7.80 -29.91 -19.50
N ALA A 420 -8.67 -29.19 -18.83
CA ALA A 420 -8.26 -28.27 -17.78
C ALA A 420 -7.79 -29.08 -16.56
N ASP A 421 -6.47 -29.24 -16.40
CA ASP A 421 -5.91 -29.80 -15.16
C ASP A 421 -5.98 -28.73 -14.06
N HIS A 422 -6.95 -28.92 -13.16
CA HIS A 422 -7.19 -28.03 -12.03
C HIS A 422 -5.94 -27.83 -11.14
N ASN A 423 -5.04 -28.82 -11.09
CA ASN A 423 -3.90 -28.79 -10.18
C ASN A 423 -2.63 -28.26 -10.85
N ASN A 424 -2.44 -28.45 -12.14
CA ASN A 424 -1.21 -28.14 -12.86
C ASN A 424 -1.37 -27.02 -13.90
N SER A 425 -2.46 -26.25 -13.82
CA SER A 425 -2.69 -25.13 -14.72
C SER A 425 -1.59 -24.06 -14.60
N PRO A 426 -1.15 -23.46 -15.72
CA PRO A 426 -0.27 -22.29 -15.71
C PRO A 426 -0.76 -21.14 -14.84
N LEU A 427 -2.07 -21.03 -14.64
CA LEU A 427 -2.72 -20.03 -13.79
C LEU A 427 -2.24 -20.09 -12.33
N TRP A 428 -1.92 -21.31 -11.81
CA TRP A 428 -1.55 -21.53 -10.43
C TRP A 428 -0.04 -21.64 -10.18
N LYS A 429 0.76 -21.46 -11.23
CA LYS A 429 2.21 -21.50 -11.14
C LYS A 429 2.77 -20.21 -10.53
N GLU A 430 4.02 -20.28 -10.13
CA GLU A 430 4.74 -19.19 -9.47
C GLU A 430 4.06 -18.73 -8.16
N GLU A 431 4.68 -17.79 -7.45
CA GLU A 431 4.17 -17.31 -6.17
C GLU A 431 2.81 -16.60 -6.31
N ALA A 432 2.68 -15.77 -7.33
CA ALA A 432 1.43 -15.06 -7.62
C ALA A 432 0.27 -16.02 -7.89
N GLY A 433 0.52 -17.08 -8.67
CA GLY A 433 -0.48 -18.12 -8.96
C GLY A 433 -0.89 -18.91 -7.71
N ARG A 434 0.10 -19.31 -6.89
CA ARG A 434 -0.16 -19.98 -5.60
C ARG A 434 -1.00 -19.12 -4.66
N MET A 435 -0.67 -17.83 -4.55
CA MET A 435 -1.40 -16.90 -3.69
C MET A 435 -2.84 -16.64 -4.18
N VAL A 436 -3.04 -16.48 -5.49
CA VAL A 436 -4.40 -16.36 -6.07
C VAL A 436 -5.20 -17.62 -5.79
N ARG A 437 -4.61 -18.82 -5.96
CA ARG A 437 -5.26 -20.09 -5.64
C ARG A 437 -5.67 -20.17 -4.16
N GLN A 438 -4.81 -19.70 -3.24
CA GLN A 438 -5.15 -19.65 -1.82
C GLN A 438 -6.34 -18.71 -1.54
N VAL A 439 -6.40 -17.55 -2.20
CA VAL A 439 -7.52 -16.61 -2.06
C VAL A 439 -8.82 -17.25 -2.56
N VAL A 440 -8.80 -17.88 -3.73
CA VAL A 440 -9.98 -18.55 -4.30
C VAL A 440 -10.43 -19.73 -3.43
N ALA A 441 -9.49 -20.56 -2.96
CA ALA A 441 -9.79 -21.69 -2.08
C ALA A 441 -10.34 -21.23 -0.70
N ALA A 442 -9.83 -20.13 -0.16
CA ALA A 442 -10.38 -19.54 1.07
C ALA A 442 -11.82 -19.03 0.85
N LEU A 443 -12.05 -18.36 -0.27
CA LEU A 443 -13.38 -17.88 -0.64
C LEU A 443 -14.37 -19.04 -0.84
N GLU A 444 -13.92 -20.15 -1.43
CA GLU A 444 -14.73 -21.35 -1.65
C GLU A 444 -15.12 -22.02 -0.32
N ARG A 445 -14.20 -22.13 0.64
CA ARG A 445 -14.48 -22.68 1.98
C ARG A 445 -15.56 -21.89 2.71
N GLU A 446 -15.52 -20.58 2.59
CA GLU A 446 -16.44 -19.66 3.26
C GLU A 446 -17.65 -19.29 2.38
N ALA A 447 -17.85 -19.97 1.24
CA ALA A 447 -18.87 -19.60 0.25
C ALA A 447 -20.30 -19.66 0.80
N ALA A 448 -20.56 -20.53 1.78
CA ALA A 448 -21.86 -20.64 2.45
C ALA A 448 -22.28 -19.33 3.13
N GLU A 449 -21.32 -18.59 3.67
CA GLU A 449 -21.53 -17.31 4.38
C GLU A 449 -21.71 -16.13 3.40
N GLY A 450 -21.48 -16.35 2.10
CA GLY A 450 -21.56 -15.31 1.07
C GLY A 450 -22.96 -15.03 0.55
N GLY A 451 -23.91 -15.97 0.76
CA GLY A 451 -25.27 -15.87 0.23
C GLY A 451 -25.34 -15.78 -1.27
N SER A 452 -26.45 -15.21 -1.79
CA SER A 452 -26.63 -14.92 -3.22
C SER A 452 -26.23 -13.48 -3.54
N MET A 453 -25.74 -13.26 -4.75
CA MET A 453 -25.33 -11.93 -5.21
C MET A 453 -25.38 -11.86 -6.75
N ASP A 454 -25.48 -10.65 -7.28
CA ASP A 454 -25.33 -10.40 -8.71
C ASP A 454 -23.84 -10.39 -9.13
N GLY A 455 -23.61 -10.39 -10.45
CA GLY A 455 -22.24 -10.44 -10.99
C GLY A 455 -21.39 -9.20 -10.69
N LEU A 456 -21.97 -8.02 -10.50
CA LEU A 456 -21.23 -6.80 -10.18
C LEU A 456 -20.72 -6.84 -8.74
N VAL A 457 -21.56 -7.30 -7.82
CA VAL A 457 -21.18 -7.50 -6.41
C VAL A 457 -20.11 -8.59 -6.28
N PHE A 458 -20.20 -9.69 -7.07
CA PHE A 458 -19.16 -10.71 -7.11
C PHE A 458 -17.82 -10.16 -7.63
N ALA A 459 -17.86 -9.34 -8.70
CA ALA A 459 -16.66 -8.71 -9.25
C ALA A 459 -15.98 -7.78 -8.21
N GLU A 460 -16.76 -7.01 -7.45
CA GLU A 460 -16.27 -6.15 -6.37
C GLU A 460 -15.64 -6.99 -5.23
N LEU A 461 -16.32 -8.06 -4.81
CA LEU A 461 -15.80 -8.98 -3.79
C LEU A 461 -14.43 -9.53 -4.18
N LEU A 462 -14.31 -10.10 -5.37
CA LEU A 462 -13.05 -10.65 -5.85
C LEU A 462 -11.96 -9.57 -5.93
N GLN A 463 -12.29 -8.39 -6.45
CA GLN A 463 -11.35 -7.27 -6.52
C GLN A 463 -10.88 -6.84 -5.13
N SER A 464 -11.78 -6.73 -4.16
CA SER A 464 -11.46 -6.37 -2.78
C SER A 464 -10.50 -7.38 -2.14
N LEU A 465 -10.77 -8.69 -2.31
CA LEU A 465 -9.93 -9.75 -1.78
C LEU A 465 -8.52 -9.77 -2.41
N LEU A 466 -8.42 -9.55 -3.72
CA LEU A 466 -7.14 -9.49 -4.43
C LEU A 466 -6.35 -8.21 -4.11
N SER A 467 -7.03 -7.08 -3.87
CA SER A 467 -6.36 -5.81 -3.54
C SER A 467 -5.70 -5.81 -2.16
N GLY A 468 -6.25 -6.60 -1.22
CA GLY A 468 -5.72 -6.72 0.14
C GLY A 468 -4.48 -7.62 0.28
N LYS A 469 -3.96 -8.17 -0.82
CA LYS A 469 -2.80 -9.07 -0.83
C LYS A 469 -1.72 -8.53 -1.77
N ALA A 470 -0.46 -8.81 -1.45
CA ALA A 470 0.68 -8.47 -2.31
C ALA A 470 1.59 -9.70 -2.48
N VAL A 471 2.13 -9.85 -3.67
CA VAL A 471 3.12 -10.89 -4.00
C VAL A 471 4.50 -10.29 -3.85
N ARG A 472 5.34 -10.92 -3.05
CA ARG A 472 6.77 -10.62 -2.99
C ARG A 472 7.52 -11.58 -3.91
N ASN A 473 8.46 -11.06 -4.67
CA ASN A 473 9.42 -11.95 -5.31
C ASN A 473 10.28 -12.61 -4.22
N PRO A 474 10.65 -13.89 -4.37
CA PRO A 474 11.61 -14.50 -3.46
C PRO A 474 12.87 -13.62 -3.43
N GLU A 475 13.34 -13.31 -2.23
CA GLU A 475 14.51 -12.47 -2.00
C GLU A 475 15.69 -12.99 -2.84
N PRO A 476 16.34 -12.13 -3.66
CA PRO A 476 17.64 -12.49 -4.21
C PRO A 476 18.58 -12.71 -3.03
N GLU A 477 19.25 -13.85 -2.95
CA GLU A 477 20.13 -14.26 -1.83
C GLU A 477 21.21 -13.24 -1.44
N ALA A 478 21.36 -12.14 -2.18
CA ALA A 478 22.32 -11.05 -1.92
C ALA A 478 21.82 -9.69 -2.43
N ALA A 479 20.56 -9.34 -2.19
CA ALA A 479 20.07 -8.02 -2.56
C ALA A 479 20.84 -6.91 -1.81
N GLN A 480 21.37 -5.93 -2.54
CA GLN A 480 21.99 -4.72 -2.00
C GLN A 480 21.16 -3.47 -2.30
N VAL A 481 20.13 -3.61 -3.14
CA VAL A 481 19.21 -2.54 -3.53
C VAL A 481 17.81 -2.89 -3.05
N PHE A 482 17.22 -2.00 -2.25
CA PHE A 482 15.94 -2.24 -1.60
C PHE A 482 14.94 -1.13 -1.91
N ILE A 483 13.66 -1.47 -1.88
CA ILE A 483 12.55 -0.52 -1.88
C ILE A 483 11.69 -0.83 -0.64
N TRP A 484 11.67 0.10 0.31
CA TRP A 484 10.98 -0.06 1.58
C TRP A 484 9.79 0.89 1.70
N SER A 485 8.76 0.41 2.37
CA SER A 485 7.76 1.31 2.96
C SER A 485 8.32 2.01 4.21
N PRO A 486 7.77 3.17 4.61
CA PRO A 486 8.27 3.90 5.79
C PRO A 486 8.34 3.06 7.06
N TRP A 487 7.33 2.22 7.32
CA TRP A 487 7.29 1.41 8.54
C TRP A 487 8.31 0.25 8.54
N GLU A 488 8.65 -0.30 7.37
CA GLU A 488 9.65 -1.37 7.24
C GLU A 488 11.07 -0.85 7.43
N ALA A 489 11.32 0.37 6.96
CA ALA A 489 12.62 1.02 7.12
C ALA A 489 13.04 1.19 8.59
N ARG A 490 12.11 1.13 9.55
CA ARG A 490 12.43 1.20 10.99
C ARG A 490 13.29 0.05 11.50
N SER A 491 13.22 -1.11 10.87
CA SER A 491 13.93 -2.33 11.27
C SER A 491 15.12 -2.67 10.38
N HIS A 492 15.39 -1.84 9.38
CA HIS A 492 16.46 -2.07 8.42
C HIS A 492 17.41 -0.88 8.39
N ASP A 493 18.68 -1.15 8.11
CA ASP A 493 19.70 -0.14 7.90
C ASP A 493 20.23 -0.18 6.46
N ALA A 494 20.61 0.99 5.95
CA ALA A 494 21.26 1.15 4.67
C ALA A 494 22.33 2.24 4.79
N GLN A 495 23.42 2.10 4.04
CA GLN A 495 24.46 3.12 3.98
C GLN A 495 23.97 4.37 3.26
N ILE A 496 23.11 4.14 2.26
CA ILE A 496 22.46 5.19 1.47
C ILE A 496 20.96 5.00 1.55
N LEU A 497 20.27 6.01 2.09
CA LEU A 497 18.82 6.01 2.18
C LEU A 497 18.24 7.17 1.37
N ILE A 498 17.37 6.83 0.41
CA ILE A 498 16.69 7.79 -0.46
C ILE A 498 15.24 7.89 -0.01
N LEU A 499 14.84 9.06 0.49
CA LEU A 499 13.45 9.38 0.81
C LEU A 499 12.80 9.94 -0.47
N GLY A 500 12.01 9.12 -1.14
CA GLY A 500 11.44 9.43 -2.45
C GLY A 500 10.01 9.94 -2.39
N GLY A 501 9.68 10.89 -3.28
CA GLY A 501 8.32 11.43 -3.39
C GLY A 501 7.94 12.37 -2.25
N LEU A 502 8.86 13.23 -1.75
CA LEU A 502 8.62 14.16 -0.63
C LEU A 502 7.71 15.33 -1.04
N ASN A 503 6.50 14.99 -1.48
CA ASN A 503 5.43 15.92 -1.82
C ASN A 503 4.28 15.81 -0.82
N GLU A 504 3.58 16.92 -0.58
CA GLU A 504 2.36 16.93 0.23
C GLU A 504 1.30 16.01 -0.39
N GLY A 505 0.62 15.24 0.45
CA GLY A 505 -0.31 14.20 0.00
C GLY A 505 0.34 12.83 -0.26
N CYS A 506 1.67 12.78 -0.35
CA CYS A 506 2.46 11.55 -0.37
C CYS A 506 3.22 11.39 0.96
N TRP A 507 3.90 12.44 1.40
CA TRP A 507 4.56 12.56 2.71
C TRP A 507 4.06 13.81 3.45
N PRO A 508 3.16 13.70 4.40
CA PRO A 508 2.36 12.51 4.76
C PRO A 508 1.34 12.15 3.68
N GLU A 509 0.93 10.88 3.70
CA GLU A 509 -0.18 10.41 2.86
C GLU A 509 -1.47 11.18 3.22
N THR A 510 -2.24 11.56 2.21
CA THR A 510 -3.53 12.21 2.44
C THR A 510 -4.43 11.27 3.24
N LEU A 511 -4.85 11.74 4.41
CA LEU A 511 -5.76 10.99 5.26
C LEU A 511 -7.13 10.91 4.57
N ALA A 512 -7.57 9.69 4.26
CA ALA A 512 -8.93 9.48 3.80
C ALA A 512 -9.91 9.88 4.92
N PRO A 513 -10.99 10.59 4.60
CA PRO A 513 -12.02 10.90 5.59
C PRO A 513 -12.59 9.60 6.16
N ASP A 514 -12.76 9.54 7.48
CA ASP A 514 -13.42 8.42 8.13
C ASP A 514 -14.91 8.44 7.72
N PRO A 515 -15.42 7.38 7.06
CA PRO A 515 -16.80 7.35 6.63
C PRO A 515 -17.80 7.18 7.78
N TRP A 516 -17.33 6.79 8.97
CA TRP A 516 -18.16 6.43 10.11
C TRP A 516 -18.20 7.48 11.21
N LEU A 517 -17.05 7.94 11.66
CA LEU A 517 -16.89 8.83 12.80
C LEU A 517 -16.13 10.11 12.41
N ASN A 518 -16.72 11.26 12.71
CA ASN A 518 -16.01 12.52 12.59
C ASN A 518 -15.00 12.73 13.75
N ARG A 519 -14.14 13.73 13.67
CA ARG A 519 -13.12 14.02 14.71
C ARG A 519 -13.69 14.22 16.13
N PRO A 520 -14.77 15.01 16.33
CA PRO A 520 -15.40 15.13 17.64
C PRO A 520 -15.87 13.79 18.20
N MET A 521 -16.53 12.97 17.38
CA MET A 521 -17.01 11.64 17.77
C MET A 521 -15.87 10.71 18.17
N ARG A 522 -14.78 10.65 17.36
CA ARG A 522 -13.60 9.85 17.70
C ARG A 522 -13.00 10.27 19.03
N ARG A 523 -12.94 11.58 19.31
CA ARG A 523 -12.41 12.12 20.57
C ARG A 523 -13.30 11.75 21.75
N GLN A 524 -14.63 11.88 21.62
CA GLN A 524 -15.59 11.45 22.66
C GLN A 524 -15.55 9.94 22.92
N ALA A 525 -15.36 9.15 21.85
CA ALA A 525 -15.21 7.71 21.95
C ALA A 525 -13.85 7.26 22.52
N GLY A 526 -12.89 8.18 22.72
CA GLY A 526 -11.54 7.82 23.17
C GLY A 526 -10.68 7.14 22.09
N LEU A 527 -11.07 7.27 20.82
CA LEU A 527 -10.33 6.74 19.69
C LEU A 527 -9.20 7.68 19.24
N PRO A 528 -8.08 7.15 18.73
CA PRO A 528 -7.02 7.95 18.13
C PRO A 528 -7.57 8.82 17.00
N LEU A 529 -7.11 10.05 16.93
CA LEU A 529 -7.44 10.93 15.80
C LEU A 529 -6.65 10.51 14.56
N PRO A 530 -7.17 10.76 13.34
CA PRO A 530 -6.43 10.47 12.10
C PRO A 530 -5.05 11.12 12.04
N GLU A 531 -4.89 12.28 12.66
CA GLU A 531 -3.65 13.06 12.75
C GLU A 531 -2.51 12.29 13.47
N HIS A 532 -2.84 11.34 14.33
CA HIS A 532 -1.84 10.44 14.96
C HIS A 532 -1.04 9.64 13.92
N ARG A 533 -1.59 9.40 12.72
CA ARG A 533 -0.86 8.77 11.62
C ARG A 533 0.21 9.71 11.07
N LEU A 534 -0.08 11.01 11.00
CA LEU A 534 0.90 12.02 10.58
C LEU A 534 2.12 12.02 11.51
N GLY A 535 1.89 11.88 12.82
CA GLY A 535 2.98 11.75 13.80
C GLY A 535 3.86 10.52 13.58
N LEU A 536 3.28 9.39 13.11
CA LEU A 536 4.07 8.21 12.73
C LEU A 536 4.92 8.47 11.48
N ASP A 537 4.33 9.09 10.45
CA ASP A 537 5.05 9.41 9.22
C ASP A 537 6.19 10.40 9.49
N ALA A 538 5.97 11.36 10.40
CA ALA A 538 7.01 12.29 10.88
C ALA A 538 8.12 11.56 11.63
N HIS A 539 7.76 10.59 12.47
CA HIS A 539 8.71 9.74 13.19
C HIS A 539 9.56 8.90 12.22
N ASP A 540 8.94 8.34 11.18
CA ASP A 540 9.64 7.57 10.16
C ASP A 540 10.64 8.43 9.37
N LEU A 541 10.24 9.65 9.02
CA LEU A 541 11.14 10.61 8.40
C LEU A 541 12.28 11.02 9.33
N GLN A 542 12.01 11.29 10.62
CA GLN A 542 13.03 11.64 11.61
C GLN A 542 14.06 10.53 11.79
N GLN A 543 13.63 9.27 11.83
CA GLN A 543 14.53 8.13 11.88
C GLN A 543 15.35 7.96 10.60
N ALA A 544 14.67 8.03 9.45
CA ALA A 544 15.29 7.82 8.15
C ALA A 544 16.38 8.85 7.83
N ILE A 545 16.16 10.11 8.21
CA ILE A 545 17.11 11.20 7.93
C ILE A 545 18.38 11.11 8.79
N ALA A 546 18.41 10.24 9.80
CA ALA A 546 19.58 9.98 10.64
C ALA A 546 20.60 9.03 9.99
N ALA A 547 20.30 8.40 8.85
CA ALA A 547 21.21 7.51 8.12
C ALA A 547 22.50 8.23 7.68
N PRO A 548 23.63 7.51 7.43
CA PRO A 548 24.91 8.14 7.07
C PRO A 548 24.81 9.03 5.83
N GLN A 549 24.27 8.51 4.73
CA GLN A 549 24.00 9.26 3.50
C GLN A 549 22.50 9.27 3.21
N VAL A 550 21.93 10.45 3.04
CA VAL A 550 20.49 10.63 2.85
C VAL A 550 20.22 11.47 1.61
N TRP A 551 19.30 10.99 0.80
CA TRP A 551 18.71 11.76 -0.28
C TRP A 551 17.28 12.13 0.05
N LEU A 552 16.96 13.40 -0.10
CA LEU A 552 15.61 13.94 -0.06
C LEU A 552 15.18 14.21 -1.49
N SER A 553 14.18 13.50 -1.99
CA SER A 553 13.81 13.51 -3.40
C SER A 553 12.34 13.87 -3.57
N ARG A 554 12.05 14.71 -4.57
CA ARG A 554 10.71 15.07 -5.00
C ARG A 554 10.63 15.39 -6.48
N SER A 555 9.46 15.22 -7.06
CA SER A 555 9.11 15.79 -8.37
C SER A 555 8.34 17.11 -8.21
N ALA A 556 8.63 18.10 -9.05
CA ALA A 556 7.94 19.39 -9.05
C ALA A 556 6.55 19.31 -9.71
N ARG A 557 6.32 18.29 -10.55
CA ARG A 557 5.04 18.02 -11.23
C ARG A 557 4.67 16.56 -11.12
N SER A 558 3.38 16.31 -10.99
CA SER A 558 2.72 15.01 -11.16
C SER A 558 1.84 15.02 -12.41
N ASN A 559 1.19 13.89 -12.71
CA ASN A 559 0.20 13.84 -13.80
C ASN A 559 -0.99 14.79 -13.59
N ASP A 560 -1.26 15.17 -12.33
CA ASP A 560 -2.40 15.98 -11.93
C ASP A 560 -2.07 17.48 -11.84
N GLY A 561 -0.79 17.87 -12.04
CA GLY A 561 -0.36 19.26 -11.99
C GLY A 561 0.91 19.50 -11.18
N GLU A 562 1.11 20.75 -10.74
CA GLU A 562 2.23 21.13 -9.89
C GLU A 562 2.07 20.53 -8.48
N THR A 563 3.17 20.07 -7.90
CA THR A 563 3.22 19.49 -6.56
C THR A 563 3.79 20.47 -5.56
N VAL A 564 3.37 20.35 -4.31
CA VAL A 564 3.92 21.13 -3.19
C VAL A 564 4.91 20.27 -2.43
N PRO A 565 6.11 20.77 -2.07
CA PRO A 565 7.03 20.04 -1.20
C PRO A 565 6.32 19.66 0.12
N CYS A 566 6.62 18.48 0.66
CA CYS A 566 6.04 18.07 1.93
C CYS A 566 6.40 19.04 3.06
N ARG A 567 5.51 19.14 4.06
CA ARG A 567 5.64 20.09 5.18
C ARG A 567 6.97 19.97 5.93
N TRP A 568 7.50 18.77 6.09
CA TRP A 568 8.76 18.54 6.79
C TRP A 568 9.98 18.97 5.97
N LEU A 569 9.98 18.75 4.67
CA LEU A 569 11.00 19.27 3.77
C LEU A 569 10.97 20.81 3.75
N ASN A 570 9.77 21.41 3.72
CA ASN A 570 9.61 22.86 3.81
C ASN A 570 10.15 23.41 5.13
N ARG A 571 9.86 22.78 6.27
CA ARG A 571 10.39 23.18 7.59
C ARG A 571 11.92 23.14 7.60
N LEU A 572 12.52 22.03 7.14
CA LEU A 572 13.96 21.86 7.08
C LEU A 572 14.63 22.92 6.18
N THR A 573 14.11 23.11 4.96
CA THR A 573 14.69 24.10 4.02
C THR A 573 14.49 25.53 4.49
N ASN A 574 13.38 25.85 5.14
CA ASN A 574 13.13 27.18 5.70
C ASN A 574 14.01 27.45 6.93
N LEU A 575 14.22 26.45 7.80
CA LEU A 575 15.17 26.56 8.90
C LEU A 575 16.59 26.85 8.38
N LEU A 576 17.06 26.11 7.38
CA LEU A 576 18.37 26.37 6.76
C LEU A 576 18.46 27.79 6.18
N ARG A 577 17.41 28.26 5.48
CA ARG A 577 17.38 29.67 4.96
C ARG A 577 17.38 30.72 6.07
N GLY A 578 16.74 30.40 7.19
CA GLY A 578 16.59 31.29 8.35
C GLY A 578 17.85 31.39 9.23
N LEU A 579 18.86 30.55 9.00
CA LEU A 579 20.12 30.52 9.76
C LEU A 579 21.34 30.93 8.90
N PRO A 580 21.38 32.14 8.36
CA PRO A 580 22.48 32.57 7.46
C PRO A 580 23.84 32.65 8.15
N GLU A 581 23.88 33.04 9.43
CA GLU A 581 25.13 33.16 10.22
C GLU A 581 25.78 31.80 10.49
N GLN A 582 24.96 30.73 10.57
CA GLN A 582 25.39 29.33 10.69
C GLN A 582 25.76 28.70 9.33
N GLY A 583 25.72 29.47 8.24
CA GLY A 583 26.01 29.01 6.88
C GLY A 583 24.87 28.27 6.22
N GLY A 584 23.64 28.34 6.73
CA GLY A 584 22.51 27.51 6.29
C GLY A 584 22.11 27.74 4.83
N ARG A 585 22.19 28.98 4.30
CA ARG A 585 21.91 29.26 2.88
C ARG A 585 22.92 28.58 1.96
N GLN A 586 24.20 28.63 2.28
CA GLN A 586 25.25 27.97 1.51
C GLN A 586 25.08 26.46 1.57
N CYS A 587 24.84 25.91 2.75
CA CYS A 587 24.56 24.47 2.93
C CYS A 587 23.40 24.01 2.06
N LEU A 588 22.29 24.76 2.01
CA LEU A 588 21.14 24.43 1.17
C LEU A 588 21.49 24.45 -0.33
N GLN A 589 22.29 25.43 -0.77
CA GLN A 589 22.78 25.48 -2.15
C GLN A 589 23.63 24.24 -2.49
N ASP A 590 24.56 23.88 -1.63
CA ASP A 590 25.46 22.74 -1.83
C ASP A 590 24.69 21.42 -1.88
N VAL A 591 23.70 21.23 -0.97
CA VAL A 591 22.82 20.07 -0.95
C VAL A 591 22.00 19.95 -2.25
N SER A 592 21.46 21.07 -2.74
CA SER A 592 20.70 21.14 -3.98
C SER A 592 21.59 20.94 -5.23
N GLN A 593 22.83 21.46 -5.19
CA GLN A 593 23.77 21.30 -6.30
C GLN A 593 24.16 19.82 -6.49
N ARG A 594 24.38 19.09 -5.40
CA ARG A 594 24.60 17.63 -5.47
C ARG A 594 23.45 16.91 -6.19
N GLY A 595 22.21 17.23 -5.87
CA GLY A 595 21.04 16.63 -6.53
C GLY A 595 20.92 16.99 -8.01
N ARG A 596 21.19 18.26 -8.36
CA ARG A 596 21.17 18.73 -9.77
C ARG A 596 22.22 18.02 -10.63
N GLN A 597 23.38 17.73 -10.09
CA GLN A 597 24.43 17.01 -10.81
C GLN A 597 23.94 15.61 -11.24
N TRP A 598 23.32 14.86 -10.33
CA TRP A 598 22.74 13.55 -10.63
C TRP A 598 21.58 13.62 -11.63
N LEU A 599 20.73 14.64 -11.50
CA LEU A 599 19.65 14.89 -12.45
C LEU A 599 20.18 15.16 -13.85
N ASN A 600 21.29 15.90 -13.97
CA ASN A 600 21.93 16.16 -15.27
C ASN A 600 22.51 14.87 -15.88
N TRP A 601 23.11 13.99 -15.08
CA TRP A 601 23.57 12.68 -15.57
C TRP A 601 22.39 11.79 -16.02
N ALA A 602 21.30 11.77 -15.27
CA ALA A 602 20.10 11.05 -15.67
C ALA A 602 19.50 11.59 -16.98
N LYS A 603 19.47 12.92 -17.17
CA LYS A 603 19.04 13.55 -18.43
C LYS A 603 19.96 13.19 -19.58
N ALA A 604 21.27 13.18 -19.38
CA ALA A 604 22.24 12.79 -20.39
C ALA A 604 22.09 11.33 -20.82
N LEU A 605 21.72 10.46 -19.88
CA LEU A 605 21.45 9.05 -20.15
C LEU A 605 20.20 8.81 -21.02
N ASP A 606 19.20 9.67 -20.91
CA ASP A 606 17.96 9.61 -21.70
C ASP A 606 18.04 10.44 -23.02
N ALA A 607 19.10 11.23 -23.20
CA ALA A 607 19.28 12.00 -24.43
C ALA A 607 19.48 11.06 -25.64
N PRO A 608 18.84 11.32 -26.76
CA PRO A 608 19.05 10.53 -27.98
C PRO A 608 20.52 10.61 -28.39
N THR A 609 21.12 9.48 -28.77
CA THR A 609 22.49 9.44 -29.27
C THR A 609 22.59 10.29 -30.54
N PRO A 610 23.53 11.23 -30.64
CA PRO A 610 23.70 12.02 -31.85
C PRO A 610 23.98 11.07 -33.05
N GLY A 611 23.06 11.02 -34.00
CA GLY A 611 23.11 10.12 -35.15
C GLY A 611 21.87 9.24 -35.37
N LEU A 612 21.05 9.00 -34.32
CA LEU A 612 19.76 8.30 -34.45
C LEU A 612 18.56 9.23 -34.65
N ALA A 613 18.76 10.54 -34.54
CA ALA A 613 17.71 11.54 -34.73
C ALA A 613 17.42 11.89 -36.20
N ALA A 614 18.05 11.22 -37.16
CA ALA A 614 17.94 11.49 -38.60
C ALA A 614 17.50 10.26 -39.42
N ALA A 615 16.88 9.25 -38.77
CA ALA A 615 16.32 8.10 -39.49
C ALA A 615 14.82 7.99 -39.32
#